data_f46b586dc41a96f0eb4abee1fa21ddd0
#
_entry.id   f46b586dc41a96f0eb4abee1fa21ddd0
#
_cell.length_a   1.000
_cell.length_b   1.000
_cell.length_c   1.000
_cell.angle_alpha   90.00
_cell.angle_beta   90.00
_cell.angle_gamma   90.00
#
_symmetry.space_group_name_H-M   'P 1'
#
loop_
_entity.id
_entity.type
_entity.pdbx_description
1 polymer ?
#
loop_
_entity_poly.entity_id
_entity_poly.type
_entity_poly.pdbx_seq_one_letter_code
_entity_poly.pdbx_strand_id
1 'polypeptide(L)'
;MKKPFLTLGRVVLTLLIVSFAVVVVWRMVMYYMFAPWTRDGHIRADIVQIAPDVSGLIQQVEVRDNQLVKRGQVLFSIDQDRFKLALRQAKAAVADRQETLAQAQREAKRNRGLGNLVPGEQLEESQSRVARAEVALMEAQVAVDSAQLNLDRSTIRSP
;
A
#
# COMPACT_ATOMS: atom_id res chain seq x y z
N MET A 1 -56.78 -53.56 55.05
CA MET A 1 -56.35 -53.53 53.65
C MET A 1 -56.10 -52.09 53.15
N LYS A 2 -55.16 -51.26 53.76
CA LYS A 2 -54.87 -49.88 53.36
C LYS A 2 -53.38 -49.59 53.10
N LYS A 3 -52.52 -50.60 53.11
CA LYS A 3 -51.07 -50.41 52.94
C LYS A 3 -50.55 -50.33 51.51
N PRO A 4 -51.15 -50.97 50.47
CA PRO A 4 -50.56 -50.89 49.11
C PRO A 4 -50.75 -49.53 48.45
N PHE A 5 -51.76 -48.76 48.83
CA PHE A 5 -52.04 -47.43 48.22
C PHE A 5 -51.03 -46.36 48.68
N LEU A 6 -50.57 -46.43 49.94
CA LEU A 6 -49.55 -45.54 50.44
C LEU A 6 -48.15 -45.82 49.90
N THR A 7 -47.85 -47.09 49.60
CA THR A 7 -46.59 -47.48 48.94
C THR A 7 -46.57 -47.08 47.46
N LEU A 8 -47.70 -47.19 46.74
CA LEU A 8 -47.81 -46.74 45.38
C LEU A 8 -47.63 -45.22 45.28
N GLY A 9 -48.25 -44.41 46.16
CA GLY A 9 -48.07 -42.97 46.21
C GLY A 9 -46.63 -42.53 46.47
N ARG A 10 -45.92 -43.27 47.35
CA ARG A 10 -44.48 -42.97 47.58
C ARG A 10 -43.62 -43.29 46.37
N VAL A 11 -43.86 -44.40 45.67
CA VAL A 11 -43.15 -44.77 44.45
C VAL A 11 -43.38 -43.74 43.35
N VAL A 12 -44.61 -43.33 43.14
CA VAL A 12 -44.94 -42.25 42.13
C VAL A 12 -44.23 -40.96 42.49
N LEU A 13 -44.24 -40.54 43.76
CA LEU A 13 -43.54 -39.34 44.20
C LEU A 13 -42.03 -39.38 43.97
N THR A 14 -41.39 -40.54 44.32
CA THR A 14 -39.97 -40.69 44.06
C THR A 14 -39.64 -40.70 42.58
N LEU A 15 -40.43 -41.30 41.72
CA LEU A 15 -40.24 -41.27 40.28
C LEU A 15 -40.38 -39.86 39.71
N LEU A 16 -41.33 -39.06 40.21
CA LEU A 16 -41.44 -37.66 39.83
C LEU A 16 -40.23 -36.82 40.21
N ILE A 17 -39.71 -37.02 41.45
CA ILE A 17 -38.51 -36.31 41.89
C ILE A 17 -37.28 -36.72 41.08
N VAL A 18 -37.11 -38.01 40.79
CA VAL A 18 -36.02 -38.50 39.95
C VAL A 18 -36.12 -37.96 38.51
N SER A 19 -37.30 -38.00 37.94
CA SER A 19 -37.54 -37.44 36.61
C SER A 19 -37.21 -35.94 36.55
N PHE A 20 -37.62 -35.20 37.56
CA PHE A 20 -37.33 -33.77 37.66
C PHE A 20 -35.81 -33.52 37.80
N ALA A 21 -35.12 -34.30 38.65
CA ALA A 21 -33.69 -34.22 38.81
C ALA A 21 -32.94 -34.50 37.50
N VAL A 22 -33.36 -35.52 36.73
CA VAL A 22 -32.76 -35.84 35.42
C VAL A 22 -32.94 -34.66 34.43
N VAL A 23 -34.12 -34.05 34.39
CA VAL A 23 -34.39 -32.88 33.52
C VAL A 23 -33.49 -31.69 33.92
N VAL A 24 -33.34 -31.43 35.22
CA VAL A 24 -32.49 -30.34 35.69
C VAL A 24 -31.01 -30.58 35.32
N VAL A 25 -30.54 -31.80 35.56
CA VAL A 25 -29.15 -32.20 35.22
C VAL A 25 -28.92 -32.07 33.70
N TRP A 26 -29.85 -32.60 32.90
CA TRP A 26 -29.80 -32.49 31.44
C TRP A 26 -29.76 -31.01 30.99
N ARG A 27 -30.61 -30.17 31.57
CA ARG A 27 -30.63 -28.73 31.27
C ARG A 27 -29.31 -28.05 31.64
N MET A 28 -28.73 -28.44 32.78
CA MET A 28 -27.47 -27.90 33.26
C MET A 28 -26.30 -28.31 32.36
N VAL A 29 -26.24 -29.58 31.95
CA VAL A 29 -25.22 -30.09 31.01
C VAL A 29 -25.32 -29.37 29.66
N MET A 30 -26.54 -29.23 29.13
CA MET A 30 -26.75 -28.49 27.88
C MET A 30 -26.32 -27.03 27.99
N TYR A 31 -26.61 -26.36 29.09
CA TYR A 31 -26.19 -24.98 29.31
C TYR A 31 -24.67 -24.83 29.42
N TYR A 32 -23.99 -25.71 30.15
CA TYR A 32 -22.54 -25.61 30.33
C TYR A 32 -21.73 -26.14 29.14
N MET A 33 -22.23 -27.14 28.40
CA MET A 33 -21.49 -27.72 27.27
C MET A 33 -21.74 -27.00 25.93
N PHE A 34 -22.93 -26.46 25.73
CA PHE A 34 -23.30 -25.85 24.45
C PHE A 34 -23.43 -24.33 24.48
N ALA A 35 -23.42 -23.69 25.67
CA ALA A 35 -23.32 -22.25 25.71
C ALA A 35 -21.94 -21.81 25.21
N PRO A 36 -21.85 -20.96 24.17
CA PRO A 36 -20.57 -20.46 23.68
C PRO A 36 -19.95 -19.54 24.73
N TRP A 37 -18.95 -20.00 25.42
CA TRP A 37 -18.16 -19.18 26.32
C TRP A 37 -16.68 -19.27 25.95
N THR A 38 -16.03 -18.14 25.84
CA THR A 38 -14.60 -18.05 25.59
C THR A 38 -13.91 -17.60 26.86
N ARG A 39 -12.94 -18.38 27.32
CA ARG A 39 -12.16 -18.07 28.52
C ARG A 39 -11.01 -17.09 28.22
N ASP A 40 -10.47 -17.14 27.00
CA ASP A 40 -9.32 -16.35 26.55
C ASP A 40 -9.60 -15.70 25.18
N GLY A 41 -10.64 -14.88 25.12
CA GLY A 41 -10.93 -14.08 23.94
C GLY A 41 -9.91 -12.95 23.80
N HIS A 42 -8.92 -13.09 22.93
CA HIS A 42 -8.00 -12.02 22.58
C HIS A 42 -8.45 -11.33 21.30
N ILE A 43 -8.71 -10.02 21.38
CA ILE A 43 -8.88 -9.19 20.20
C ILE A 43 -7.48 -8.90 19.65
N ARG A 44 -7.18 -9.40 18.47
CA ARG A 44 -5.97 -9.03 17.74
C ARG A 44 -6.35 -8.04 16.64
N ALA A 45 -5.65 -6.93 16.60
CA ALA A 45 -5.68 -6.01 15.49
C ALA A 45 -4.31 -6.05 14.81
N ASP A 46 -4.30 -6.11 13.49
CA ASP A 46 -3.07 -5.98 12.73
C ASP A 46 -2.60 -4.53 12.80
N ILE A 47 -1.45 -4.33 13.42
CA ILE A 47 -0.82 -3.01 13.52
C ILE A 47 0.10 -2.84 12.32
N VAL A 48 -0.25 -1.92 11.43
CA VAL A 48 0.56 -1.54 10.28
C VAL A 48 1.36 -0.29 10.63
N GLN A 49 2.68 -0.41 10.67
CA GLN A 49 3.57 0.73 10.81
C GLN A 49 3.77 1.37 9.44
N ILE A 50 3.39 2.63 9.31
CA ILE A 50 3.55 3.40 8.08
C ILE A 50 4.83 4.23 8.21
N ALA A 51 5.82 3.92 7.38
CA ALA A 51 7.05 4.67 7.27
C ALA A 51 7.13 5.38 5.90
N PRO A 52 7.60 6.63 5.83
CA PRO A 52 7.82 7.30 4.57
C PRO A 52 9.00 6.66 3.83
N ASP A 53 8.88 6.57 2.51
CA ASP A 53 9.91 6.03 1.62
C ASP A 53 10.94 7.11 1.19
N VAL A 54 10.61 8.38 1.45
CA VAL A 54 11.47 9.53 1.19
C VAL A 54 11.80 10.26 2.49
N SER A 55 13.02 10.74 2.62
CA SER A 55 13.48 11.49 3.79
C SER A 55 13.19 12.98 3.66
N GLY A 56 12.73 13.60 4.73
CA GLY A 56 12.47 15.03 4.78
C GLY A 56 11.76 15.46 6.07
N LEU A 57 11.54 16.74 6.23
CA LEU A 57 10.80 17.30 7.34
C LEU A 57 9.29 17.10 7.12
N ILE A 58 8.57 16.73 8.16
CA ILE A 58 7.11 16.68 8.11
C ILE A 58 6.59 18.11 8.08
N GLN A 59 5.85 18.45 7.02
CA GLN A 59 5.29 19.78 6.82
C GLN A 59 3.92 19.89 7.46
N GLN A 60 3.09 18.87 7.28
CA GLN A 60 1.71 18.89 7.75
C GLN A 60 1.25 17.50 8.16
N VAL A 61 0.53 17.40 9.27
CA VAL A 61 -0.14 16.19 9.74
C VAL A 61 -1.64 16.43 9.67
N GLU A 62 -2.34 15.62 8.86
CA GLU A 62 -3.77 15.79 8.57
C GLU A 62 -4.67 14.98 9.50
N VAL A 63 -4.09 14.15 10.37
CA VAL A 63 -4.84 13.25 11.24
C VAL A 63 -4.47 13.48 12.71
N ARG A 64 -5.37 13.08 13.60
CA ARG A 64 -5.18 13.13 15.05
C ARG A 64 -5.08 11.71 15.62
N ASP A 65 -4.53 11.60 16.81
CA ASP A 65 -4.48 10.33 17.55
C ASP A 65 -5.90 9.74 17.72
N ASN A 66 -6.00 8.43 17.54
CA ASN A 66 -7.26 7.66 17.59
C ASN A 66 -8.32 8.08 16.54
N GLN A 67 -7.93 8.78 15.50
CA GLN A 67 -8.84 9.13 14.42
C GLN A 67 -9.07 7.96 13.49
N LEU A 68 -10.33 7.68 13.18
CA LEU A 68 -10.69 6.71 12.16
C LEU A 68 -10.34 7.26 10.77
N VAL A 69 -9.52 6.54 10.03
CA VAL A 69 -9.07 6.93 8.68
C VAL A 69 -9.61 5.97 7.64
N LYS A 70 -9.87 6.49 6.44
CA LYS A 70 -10.30 5.69 5.30
C LYS A 70 -9.08 5.31 4.45
N ARG A 71 -9.17 4.20 3.74
CA ARG A 71 -8.15 3.80 2.76
C ARG A 71 -7.88 4.92 1.75
N GLY A 72 -6.60 5.22 1.50
CA GLY A 72 -6.16 6.30 0.62
C GLY A 72 -6.22 7.71 1.20
N GLN A 73 -6.72 7.87 2.44
CA GLN A 73 -6.74 9.17 3.12
C GLN A 73 -5.32 9.65 3.41
N VAL A 74 -5.04 10.92 3.18
CA VAL A 74 -3.75 11.54 3.51
C VAL A 74 -3.57 11.55 5.03
N LEU A 75 -2.42 11.08 5.50
CA LEU A 75 -2.04 11.06 6.90
C LEU A 75 -1.14 12.24 7.23
N PHE A 76 -0.08 12.40 6.47
CA PHE A 76 0.84 13.52 6.61
C PHE A 76 1.59 13.75 5.29
N SER A 77 2.17 14.94 5.14
CA SER A 77 3.00 15.32 4.01
C SER A 77 4.39 15.74 4.48
N ILE A 78 5.37 15.33 3.70
CA ILE A 78 6.77 15.75 3.83
C ILE A 78 6.95 16.99 2.96
N ASP A 79 7.93 17.84 3.27
CA ASP A 79 8.26 19.07 2.54
C ASP A 79 8.27 18.85 1.02
N GLN A 80 7.14 19.20 0.39
CA GLN A 80 6.94 19.01 -1.04
C GLN A 80 7.67 20.00 -1.91
N ASP A 81 8.05 21.16 -1.37
CA ASP A 81 8.64 22.23 -2.18
C ASP A 81 10.03 21.85 -2.66
N ARG A 82 10.77 21.12 -1.84
CA ARG A 82 12.05 20.52 -2.24
C ARG A 82 11.89 19.54 -3.41
N PHE A 83 10.88 18.66 -3.36
CA PHE A 83 10.63 17.68 -4.42
C PHE A 83 10.09 18.34 -5.70
N LYS A 84 9.24 19.35 -5.58
CA LYS A 84 8.77 20.17 -6.72
C LYS A 84 9.94 20.90 -7.41
N LEU A 85 10.90 21.40 -6.62
CA LEU A 85 12.10 22.04 -7.17
C LEU A 85 12.95 21.01 -7.93
N ALA A 86 13.21 19.84 -7.36
CA ALA A 86 13.94 18.78 -8.01
C ALA A 86 13.28 18.32 -9.31
N LEU A 87 11.95 18.19 -9.33
CA LEU A 87 11.19 17.87 -10.54
C LEU A 87 11.34 18.96 -11.61
N ARG A 88 11.25 20.23 -11.25
CA ARG A 88 11.48 21.34 -12.21
C ARG A 88 12.89 21.31 -12.79
N GLN A 89 13.88 21.00 -11.97
CA GLN A 89 15.28 20.89 -12.38
C GLN A 89 15.48 19.72 -13.36
N ALA A 90 14.88 18.56 -13.08
CA ALA A 90 14.91 17.42 -13.99
C ALA A 90 14.21 17.70 -15.33
N LYS A 91 13.07 18.39 -15.30
CA LYS A 91 12.36 18.81 -16.54
C LYS A 91 13.19 19.80 -17.36
N ALA A 92 13.89 20.72 -16.74
CA ALA A 92 14.80 21.62 -17.44
C ALA A 92 15.98 20.88 -18.11
N ALA A 93 16.51 19.84 -17.46
CA ALA A 93 17.53 18.98 -18.05
C ALA A 93 17.01 18.22 -19.27
N VAL A 94 15.77 17.73 -19.27
CA VAL A 94 15.15 17.11 -20.45
C VAL A 94 15.08 18.10 -21.61
N ALA A 95 14.66 19.35 -21.36
CA ALA A 95 14.59 20.37 -22.41
C ALA A 95 15.99 20.65 -23.02
N ASP A 96 17.04 20.74 -22.20
CA ASP A 96 18.42 20.89 -22.67
C ASP A 96 18.88 19.71 -23.53
N ARG A 97 18.58 18.48 -23.13
CA ARG A 97 18.91 17.27 -23.91
C ARG A 97 18.12 17.16 -25.21
N GLN A 98 16.87 17.63 -25.22
CA GLN A 98 16.07 17.70 -26.44
C GLN A 98 16.69 18.65 -27.47
N GLU A 99 17.14 19.82 -27.05
CA GLU A 99 17.81 20.76 -27.95
C GLU A 99 19.17 20.21 -28.45
N THR A 100 19.92 19.55 -27.59
CA THR A 100 21.18 18.88 -27.95
C THR A 100 20.93 17.80 -29.00
N LEU A 101 19.91 16.95 -28.81
CA LEU A 101 19.52 15.93 -29.78
C LEU A 101 19.08 16.56 -31.12
N ALA A 102 18.24 17.59 -31.08
CA ALA A 102 17.80 18.31 -32.27
C ALA A 102 18.97 18.91 -33.04
N GLN A 103 19.98 19.46 -32.35
CA GLN A 103 21.20 19.95 -32.95
C GLN A 103 22.00 18.85 -33.62
N ALA A 104 22.22 17.72 -32.92
CA ALA A 104 22.94 16.57 -33.48
C ALA A 104 22.24 15.99 -34.73
N GLN A 105 20.92 15.90 -34.70
CA GLN A 105 20.09 15.46 -35.83
C GLN A 105 20.21 16.42 -37.04
N ARG A 106 20.17 17.74 -36.80
CA ARG A 106 20.35 18.75 -37.88
C ARG A 106 21.76 18.61 -38.48
N GLU A 107 22.80 18.40 -37.69
CA GLU A 107 24.17 18.21 -38.16
C GLU A 107 24.31 16.93 -38.98
N ALA A 108 23.81 15.80 -38.46
CA ALA A 108 23.83 14.52 -39.17
C ALA A 108 23.05 14.58 -40.50
N LYS A 109 21.89 15.28 -40.50
CA LYS A 109 21.12 15.47 -41.75
C LYS A 109 21.89 16.33 -42.75
N ARG A 110 22.54 17.39 -42.35
CA ARG A 110 23.39 18.26 -43.23
C ARG A 110 24.54 17.48 -43.78
N ASN A 111 25.29 16.72 -42.94
CA ASN A 111 26.43 15.92 -43.42
C ASN A 111 25.99 14.83 -44.41
N ARG A 112 24.86 14.17 -44.18
CA ARG A 112 24.27 13.23 -45.12
C ARG A 112 23.87 13.87 -46.43
N GLY A 113 23.36 15.11 -46.41
CA GLY A 113 22.98 15.87 -47.63
C GLY A 113 24.16 16.32 -48.50
N LEU A 114 25.37 16.42 -47.93
CA LEU A 114 26.61 16.75 -48.65
C LEU A 114 27.22 15.52 -49.38
N GLY A 115 26.74 14.30 -49.12
CA GLY A 115 27.12 13.09 -49.82
C GLY A 115 28.64 12.85 -49.82
N ASN A 116 29.21 12.68 -51.03
CA ASN A 116 30.63 12.37 -51.23
C ASN A 116 31.60 13.54 -50.89
N LEU A 117 31.09 14.73 -50.53
CA LEU A 117 31.89 15.87 -50.09
C LEU A 117 32.34 15.79 -48.62
N VAL A 118 31.77 14.86 -47.85
CA VAL A 118 32.08 14.65 -46.45
C VAL A 118 32.79 13.29 -46.30
N PRO A 119 33.91 13.20 -45.58
CA PRO A 119 34.56 11.94 -45.28
C PRO A 119 33.59 10.98 -44.55
N GLY A 120 33.68 9.65 -44.88
CA GLY A 120 32.82 8.64 -44.26
C GLY A 120 32.93 8.62 -42.73
N GLU A 121 34.12 8.82 -42.20
CA GLU A 121 34.38 8.94 -40.75
C GLU A 121 33.54 10.07 -40.08
N GLN A 122 33.44 11.23 -40.72
CA GLN A 122 32.64 12.36 -40.22
C GLN A 122 31.14 12.06 -40.28
N LEU A 123 30.68 11.27 -41.24
CA LEU A 123 29.30 10.81 -41.31
C LEU A 123 28.99 9.84 -40.13
N GLU A 124 29.87 8.87 -39.90
CA GLU A 124 29.74 7.93 -38.79
C GLU A 124 29.81 8.64 -37.44
N GLU A 125 30.71 9.61 -37.29
CA GLU A 125 30.80 10.41 -36.07
C GLU A 125 29.50 11.20 -35.80
N SER A 126 28.92 11.82 -36.83
CA SER A 126 27.68 12.58 -36.70
C SER A 126 26.50 11.65 -36.30
N GLN A 127 26.44 10.41 -36.83
CA GLN A 127 25.45 9.42 -36.41
C GLN A 127 25.65 8.97 -34.97
N SER A 128 26.92 8.74 -34.56
CA SER A 128 27.27 8.38 -33.21
C SER A 128 26.92 9.48 -32.19
N ARG A 129 26.99 10.76 -32.60
CA ARG A 129 26.56 11.88 -31.77
C ARG A 129 25.04 11.88 -31.57
N VAL A 130 24.26 11.57 -32.62
CA VAL A 130 22.80 11.43 -32.49
C VAL A 130 22.47 10.31 -31.50
N ALA A 131 23.07 9.12 -31.68
CA ALA A 131 22.82 8.00 -30.78
C ALA A 131 23.15 8.32 -29.30
N ARG A 132 24.28 9.00 -29.08
CA ARG A 132 24.65 9.44 -27.73
C ARG A 132 23.69 10.47 -27.17
N ALA A 133 23.21 11.41 -27.99
CA ALA A 133 22.24 12.40 -27.55
C ALA A 133 20.87 11.79 -27.25
N GLU A 134 20.45 10.75 -27.97
CA GLU A 134 19.24 9.96 -27.67
C GLU A 134 19.34 9.27 -26.32
N VAL A 135 20.44 8.62 -26.02
CA VAL A 135 20.68 8.00 -24.71
C VAL A 135 20.67 9.03 -23.59
N ALA A 136 21.34 10.17 -23.78
CA ALA A 136 21.36 11.26 -22.79
C ALA A 136 19.97 11.85 -22.53
N LEU A 137 19.11 11.92 -23.55
CA LEU A 137 17.72 12.32 -23.41
C LEU A 137 16.93 11.29 -22.59
N MET A 138 17.12 10.02 -22.87
CA MET A 138 16.46 8.93 -22.12
C MET A 138 16.87 8.95 -20.64
N GLU A 139 18.15 9.15 -20.32
CA GLU A 139 18.64 9.30 -18.96
C GLU A 139 17.98 10.49 -18.24
N ALA A 140 17.84 11.63 -18.93
CA ALA A 140 17.17 12.79 -18.38
C ALA A 140 15.68 12.55 -18.12
N GLN A 141 15.00 11.77 -18.97
CA GLN A 141 13.61 11.36 -18.75
C GLN A 141 13.46 10.48 -17.52
N VAL A 142 14.35 9.50 -17.33
CA VAL A 142 14.37 8.67 -16.12
C VAL A 142 14.57 9.52 -14.85
N ALA A 143 15.39 10.57 -14.94
CA ALA A 143 15.55 11.50 -13.81
C ALA A 143 14.26 12.28 -13.50
N VAL A 144 13.46 12.66 -14.51
CA VAL A 144 12.12 13.24 -14.31
C VAL A 144 11.18 12.26 -13.63
N ASP A 145 11.13 11.01 -14.09
CA ASP A 145 10.27 9.98 -13.53
C ASP A 145 10.63 9.70 -12.06
N SER A 146 11.92 9.64 -11.75
CA SER A 146 12.41 9.50 -10.39
C SER A 146 12.03 10.69 -9.49
N ALA A 147 12.18 11.91 -9.99
CA ALA A 147 11.80 13.12 -9.24
C ALA A 147 10.26 13.20 -9.03
N GLN A 148 9.46 12.78 -10.02
CA GLN A 148 8.01 12.69 -9.90
C GLN A 148 7.60 11.65 -8.86
N LEU A 149 8.20 10.45 -8.90
CA LEU A 149 7.96 9.39 -7.94
C LEU A 149 8.25 9.84 -6.49
N ASN A 150 9.36 10.56 -6.29
CA ASN A 150 9.72 11.10 -4.98
C ASN A 150 8.70 12.15 -4.51
N LEU A 151 8.20 12.99 -5.41
CA LEU A 151 7.13 13.95 -5.10
C LEU A 151 5.84 13.24 -4.71
N ASP A 152 5.44 12.19 -5.43
CA ASP A 152 4.24 11.42 -5.13
C ASP A 152 4.36 10.69 -3.79
N ARG A 153 5.54 10.17 -3.48
CA ARG A 153 5.88 9.50 -2.21
C ARG A 153 6.05 10.46 -1.03
N SER A 154 6.12 11.76 -1.26
CA SER A 154 6.14 12.76 -0.19
C SER A 154 4.80 12.94 0.50
N THR A 155 3.71 12.42 -0.09
CA THR A 155 2.37 12.40 0.52
C THR A 155 2.04 11.01 0.98
N ILE A 156 2.01 10.81 2.30
CA ILE A 156 1.76 9.50 2.91
C ILE A 156 0.27 9.31 3.11
N ARG A 157 -0.23 8.16 2.61
CA ARG A 157 -1.65 7.80 2.66
C ARG A 157 -1.87 6.50 3.43
N SER A 158 -3.06 6.34 3.96
CA SER A 158 -3.52 5.09 4.59
C SER A 158 -3.61 3.96 3.54
N PRO A 159 -3.12 2.74 3.81
CA PRO A 159 -3.19 1.59 2.93
C PRO A 159 -4.61 1.08 2.67
#